data_6436464a1bec50626c4343b39a99302a
#
_entry.id   6436464a1bec50626c4343b39a99302a
#
_cell.length_a   1.000
_cell.length_b   1.000
_cell.length_c   1.000
_cell.angle_alpha   90.00
_cell.angle_beta   90.00
_cell.angle_gamma   90.00
#
_symmetry.space_group_name_H-M   'P 1'
#
loop_
_entity.id
_entity.type
_entity.pdbx_description
1 polymer ?
#
loop_
_entity_poly.entity_id
_entity_poly.type
_entity_poly.pdbx_seq_one_letter_code
_entity_poly.pdbx_strand_id
1 'polypeptide(L)'
;MIATATMAQSVVDVHSHIITPEFVSSLEREGRLMDEGFPLPKYNVENHLKWMDEAGVQTSVLTLAAPQPTSEAIRLCNEAAARIKREHPGRFKFCAALPLPDVNAAIREAIYALDTLKADGIKLATNVDGQYLGAPELDTLFSVLNERRAVIILHPHRPEPVSRQVMQQTPLAMQEYLSETTRAVSNMISRNVLARYNNIKVVVPHCGAYLPLAIPRMKSLTPVMQTNKMVGEIDYEANLRTLYYDLAGAHSPEVIHMLLTITTPDHLLYGSDYPYVAPQVLTQSLARMKDYLSKEPDLAPFKEMILWKNAKWLFEQTGEKPAAAIATANMIVRIAEIEVYPQYMKEYLAFANEVDRLSVEREPGVICLFPMQSTEDSTQIRILEIYASEEAYQSHLKTEHFQKYKQGTLHMVKSLKLPTMQPLDPEAMKLIFSKQR
;
A
#
# COMPACT_ATOMS: atom_id res chain seq x y z
N MET A 1 -5.94 3.67 43.22
CA MET A 1 -4.99 3.78 42.10
C MET A 1 -5.56 2.95 40.96
N ILE A 2 -6.18 3.61 39.99
CA ILE A 2 -6.65 2.95 38.76
C ILE A 2 -5.40 2.87 37.88
N ALA A 3 -4.87 1.68 37.68
CA ALA A 3 -3.81 1.45 36.74
C ALA A 3 -4.38 1.78 35.34
N THR A 4 -3.93 2.86 34.76
CA THR A 4 -4.08 3.11 33.33
C THR A 4 -3.30 2.00 32.63
N ALA A 5 -4.00 0.96 32.18
CA ALA A 5 -3.44 0.02 31.24
C ALA A 5 -3.00 0.82 30.01
N THR A 6 -1.70 0.98 29.84
CA THR A 6 -1.12 1.41 28.57
C THR A 6 -1.67 0.44 27.54
N MET A 7 -2.54 0.95 26.64
CA MET A 7 -3.00 0.16 25.49
C MET A 7 -1.74 -0.30 24.76
N ALA A 8 -1.42 -1.59 24.88
CA ALA A 8 -0.33 -2.16 24.09
C ALA A 8 -0.59 -1.82 22.64
N GLN A 9 0.42 -1.28 21.94
CA GLN A 9 0.29 -0.87 20.54
C GLN A 9 -0.13 -2.10 19.74
N SER A 10 -1.40 -2.15 19.36
CA SER A 10 -1.95 -3.24 18.56
C SER A 10 -1.22 -3.28 17.22
N VAL A 11 -0.84 -4.47 16.76
CA VAL A 11 -0.31 -4.70 15.42
C VAL A 11 -1.19 -5.73 14.74
N VAL A 12 -1.56 -5.50 13.49
CA VAL A 12 -2.26 -6.47 12.65
C VAL A 12 -1.34 -6.87 11.52
N ASP A 13 -0.98 -8.14 11.51
CA ASP A 13 -0.14 -8.76 10.49
C ASP A 13 -1.02 -9.30 9.37
N VAL A 14 -0.95 -8.70 8.18
CA VAL A 14 -1.78 -9.10 7.04
C VAL A 14 -1.12 -10.13 6.12
N HIS A 15 0.15 -10.45 6.38
CA HIS A 15 0.93 -11.35 5.57
C HIS A 15 1.58 -12.43 6.43
N SER A 16 0.82 -13.48 6.69
CA SER A 16 1.34 -14.69 7.33
C SER A 16 0.77 -15.94 6.68
N HIS A 17 1.46 -17.06 6.88
CA HIS A 17 1.12 -18.31 6.23
C HIS A 17 0.75 -19.39 7.23
N ILE A 18 -0.16 -20.25 6.79
CA ILE A 18 -0.55 -21.46 7.50
C ILE A 18 -0.05 -22.67 6.71
N ILE A 19 0.54 -23.63 7.44
CA ILE A 19 0.99 -24.91 6.90
C ILE A 19 0.37 -26.01 7.74
N THR A 20 -0.81 -26.46 7.32
CA THR A 20 -1.56 -27.46 8.10
C THR A 20 -1.01 -28.87 7.89
N PRO A 21 -1.20 -29.80 8.86
CA PRO A 21 -0.85 -31.20 8.66
C PRO A 21 -1.51 -31.82 7.41
N GLU A 22 -2.75 -31.44 7.12
CA GLU A 22 -3.48 -31.88 5.93
C GLU A 22 -2.81 -31.44 4.65
N PHE A 23 -2.31 -30.19 4.63
CA PHE A 23 -1.54 -29.64 3.48
C PHE A 23 -0.21 -30.36 3.32
N VAL A 24 0.57 -30.55 4.39
CA VAL A 24 1.83 -31.28 4.36
C VAL A 24 1.61 -32.70 3.84
N SER A 25 0.63 -33.41 4.38
CA SER A 25 0.31 -34.78 3.93
C SER A 25 -0.12 -34.85 2.45
N SER A 26 -0.77 -33.81 1.94
CA SER A 26 -1.10 -33.71 0.51
C SER A 26 0.18 -33.57 -0.34
N LEU A 27 1.10 -32.72 0.09
CA LEU A 27 2.36 -32.49 -0.64
C LEU A 27 3.30 -33.68 -0.57
N GLU A 28 3.35 -34.40 0.57
CA GLU A 28 4.12 -35.64 0.73
C GLU A 28 3.67 -36.71 -0.26
N ARG A 29 2.36 -36.87 -0.44
CA ARG A 29 1.80 -37.82 -1.42
C ARG A 29 2.18 -37.49 -2.86
N GLU A 30 2.42 -36.20 -3.15
CA GLU A 30 2.82 -35.73 -4.48
C GLU A 30 4.35 -35.58 -4.63
N GLY A 31 5.12 -35.86 -3.59
CA GLY A 31 6.59 -35.69 -3.61
C GLY A 31 7.02 -34.20 -3.67
N ARG A 32 6.21 -33.28 -3.17
CA ARG A 32 6.34 -31.82 -3.32
C ARG A 32 6.59 -31.12 -1.99
N LEU A 33 7.64 -31.52 -1.27
CA LEU A 33 7.97 -30.94 0.05
C LEU A 33 8.79 -29.64 -0.03
N MET A 34 9.10 -29.17 -1.22
CA MET A 34 9.84 -27.93 -1.44
C MET A 34 8.90 -26.88 -1.99
N ASP A 35 8.86 -25.71 -1.35
CA ASP A 35 8.16 -24.55 -1.84
C ASP A 35 9.11 -23.68 -2.67
N GLU A 36 9.11 -23.90 -3.99
CA GLU A 36 9.84 -23.10 -4.98
C GLU A 36 11.33 -22.87 -4.66
N GLY A 37 11.98 -23.89 -4.11
CA GLY A 37 13.38 -23.87 -3.72
C GLY A 37 13.62 -23.68 -2.23
N PHE A 38 12.55 -23.48 -1.44
CA PHE A 38 12.59 -23.48 0.02
C PHE A 38 12.00 -24.75 0.61
N PRO A 39 12.61 -25.34 1.64
CA PRO A 39 11.95 -26.38 2.41
C PRO A 39 10.75 -25.76 3.14
N LEU A 40 9.61 -26.47 3.17
CA LEU A 40 8.44 -26.01 3.90
C LEU A 40 8.79 -25.78 5.38
N PRO A 41 8.48 -24.62 5.95
CA PRO A 41 8.70 -24.35 7.34
C PRO A 41 7.85 -25.27 8.23
N LYS A 42 8.39 -25.63 9.39
CA LYS A 42 7.59 -26.27 10.43
C LYS A 42 6.64 -25.24 11.03
N TYR A 43 5.36 -25.56 11.01
CA TYR A 43 4.31 -24.67 11.53
C TYR A 43 3.49 -25.37 12.60
N ASN A 44 3.18 -24.68 13.66
CA ASN A 44 2.04 -24.98 14.54
C ASN A 44 1.46 -23.67 15.11
N VAL A 45 0.21 -23.73 15.52
CA VAL A 45 -0.57 -22.58 15.97
C VAL A 45 -0.02 -22.02 17.28
N GLU A 46 0.43 -22.87 18.20
CA GLU A 46 0.95 -22.46 19.52
C GLU A 46 2.23 -21.63 19.37
N ASN A 47 3.13 -22.04 18.47
CA ASN A 47 4.35 -21.29 18.19
C ASN A 47 4.04 -19.95 17.49
N HIS A 48 3.02 -19.91 16.62
CA HIS A 48 2.59 -18.68 15.99
C HIS A 48 2.02 -17.72 17.04
N LEU A 49 1.13 -18.18 17.91
CA LEU A 49 0.57 -17.38 19.02
C LEU A 49 1.67 -16.88 19.96
N LYS A 50 2.62 -17.73 20.30
CA LYS A 50 3.76 -17.34 21.13
C LYS A 50 4.56 -16.21 20.51
N TRP A 51 4.91 -16.33 19.21
CA TRP A 51 5.59 -15.26 18.51
C TRP A 51 4.76 -13.97 18.46
N MET A 52 3.47 -14.07 18.18
CA MET A 52 2.57 -12.91 18.18
C MET A 52 2.60 -12.19 19.53
N ASP A 53 2.56 -12.94 20.65
CA ASP A 53 2.60 -12.36 21.99
C ASP A 53 3.95 -11.68 22.27
N GLU A 54 5.05 -12.31 21.91
CA GLU A 54 6.41 -11.77 22.08
C GLU A 54 6.66 -10.52 21.22
N ALA A 55 6.13 -10.46 20.02
CA ALA A 55 6.28 -9.34 19.08
C ALA A 55 5.26 -8.21 19.27
N GLY A 56 4.18 -8.47 20.04
CA GLY A 56 3.07 -7.55 20.22
C GLY A 56 2.15 -7.48 18.98
N VAL A 57 2.01 -8.60 18.27
CA VAL A 57 1.05 -8.78 17.17
C VAL A 57 -0.27 -9.28 17.75
N GLN A 58 -1.33 -8.52 17.59
CA GLN A 58 -2.65 -8.89 18.13
C GLN A 58 -3.39 -9.85 17.21
N THR A 59 -3.39 -9.57 15.92
CA THR A 59 -4.12 -10.36 14.93
C THR A 59 -3.20 -10.68 13.76
N SER A 60 -3.25 -11.92 13.27
CA SER A 60 -2.53 -12.36 12.08
C SER A 60 -3.50 -12.94 11.05
N VAL A 61 -3.31 -12.60 9.77
CA VAL A 61 -4.14 -13.07 8.66
C VAL A 61 -3.46 -14.26 8.01
N LEU A 62 -4.05 -15.42 8.16
CA LEU A 62 -3.54 -16.68 7.65
C LEU A 62 -3.84 -16.83 6.15
N THR A 63 -2.83 -17.16 5.37
CA THR A 63 -2.96 -17.52 3.95
C THR A 63 -2.28 -18.85 3.69
N LEU A 64 -2.79 -19.63 2.75
CA LEU A 64 -2.08 -20.82 2.30
C LEU A 64 -0.92 -20.38 1.39
N ALA A 65 0.30 -20.77 1.75
CA ALA A 65 1.46 -20.57 0.88
C ALA A 65 1.38 -21.46 -0.38
N ALA A 66 2.24 -21.20 -1.35
CA ALA A 66 2.53 -22.16 -2.41
C ALA A 66 3.21 -23.45 -1.81
N PRO A 67 3.30 -24.57 -2.51
CA PRO A 67 2.89 -24.87 -3.86
C PRO A 67 1.38 -25.08 -4.01
N GLN A 68 0.92 -25.10 -5.28
CA GLN A 68 -0.49 -25.27 -5.60
C GLN A 68 -0.98 -26.67 -5.22
N PRO A 69 -1.87 -26.79 -4.23
CA PRO A 69 -2.45 -28.07 -3.84
C PRO A 69 -3.62 -28.44 -4.77
N THR A 70 -4.07 -29.70 -4.68
CA THR A 70 -5.30 -30.14 -5.33
C THR A 70 -6.52 -29.39 -4.76
N SER A 71 -7.65 -29.39 -5.49
CA SER A 71 -8.89 -28.79 -5.03
C SER A 71 -9.35 -29.35 -3.66
N GLU A 72 -9.13 -30.66 -3.43
CA GLU A 72 -9.43 -31.29 -2.13
C GLU A 72 -8.53 -30.77 -1.02
N ALA A 73 -7.22 -30.68 -1.26
CA ALA A 73 -6.27 -30.15 -0.28
C ALA A 73 -6.55 -28.67 0.03
N ILE A 74 -6.93 -27.85 -0.97
CA ILE A 74 -7.37 -26.47 -0.76
C ILE A 74 -8.56 -26.41 0.20
N ARG A 75 -9.59 -27.21 -0.05
CA ARG A 75 -10.78 -27.27 0.79
C ARG A 75 -10.42 -27.62 2.24
N LEU A 76 -9.62 -28.67 2.45
CA LEU A 76 -9.18 -29.09 3.79
C LEU A 76 -8.38 -28.00 4.50
N CYS A 77 -7.51 -27.29 3.78
CA CYS A 77 -6.72 -26.18 4.34
C CYS A 77 -7.62 -24.99 4.71
N ASN A 78 -8.58 -24.63 3.86
CA ASN A 78 -9.53 -23.55 4.17
C ASN A 78 -10.39 -23.88 5.39
N GLU A 79 -10.85 -25.12 5.52
CA GLU A 79 -11.60 -25.59 6.69
C GLU A 79 -10.74 -25.60 7.96
N ALA A 80 -9.47 -26.00 7.87
CA ALA A 80 -8.54 -25.95 8.99
C ALA A 80 -8.25 -24.50 9.43
N ALA A 81 -8.05 -23.57 8.51
CA ALA A 81 -7.88 -22.16 8.81
C ALA A 81 -9.12 -21.56 9.47
N ALA A 82 -10.32 -21.91 8.99
CA ALA A 82 -11.59 -21.51 9.60
C ALA A 82 -11.76 -22.07 11.02
N ARG A 83 -11.30 -23.30 11.28
CA ARG A 83 -11.29 -23.90 12.62
C ARG A 83 -10.37 -23.11 13.54
N ILE A 84 -9.13 -22.86 13.15
CA ILE A 84 -8.15 -22.09 13.94
C ILE A 84 -8.68 -20.70 14.27
N LYS A 85 -9.27 -19.99 13.30
CA LYS A 85 -9.92 -18.70 13.55
C LYS A 85 -11.01 -18.78 14.64
N ARG A 86 -11.83 -19.84 14.64
CA ARG A 86 -12.89 -20.02 15.66
C ARG A 86 -12.33 -20.39 17.03
N GLU A 87 -11.28 -21.18 17.07
CA GLU A 87 -10.63 -21.61 18.32
C GLU A 87 -9.86 -20.48 19.00
N HIS A 88 -9.38 -19.50 18.21
CA HIS A 88 -8.61 -18.35 18.70
C HIS A 88 -9.23 -17.00 18.27
N PRO A 89 -10.42 -16.66 18.78
CA PRO A 89 -11.14 -15.47 18.36
C PRO A 89 -10.33 -14.19 18.59
N GLY A 90 -10.29 -13.34 17.57
CA GLY A 90 -9.53 -12.08 17.62
C GLY A 90 -8.02 -12.22 17.36
N ARG A 91 -7.48 -13.45 17.41
CA ARG A 91 -6.05 -13.68 17.14
C ARG A 91 -5.79 -14.00 15.67
N PHE A 92 -6.69 -14.68 15.01
CA PHE A 92 -6.56 -15.05 13.61
C PHE A 92 -7.74 -14.59 12.75
N LYS A 93 -7.41 -14.10 11.57
CA LYS A 93 -8.25 -14.01 10.39
C LYS A 93 -7.70 -14.99 9.36
N PHE A 94 -8.43 -15.28 8.28
CA PHE A 94 -7.87 -16.05 7.17
C PHE A 94 -8.43 -15.62 5.81
N CYS A 95 -7.58 -15.73 4.79
CA CYS A 95 -7.96 -15.60 3.41
C CYS A 95 -7.86 -16.95 2.73
N ALA A 96 -8.97 -17.39 2.15
CA ALA A 96 -9.09 -18.72 1.56
C ALA A 96 -8.37 -18.84 0.23
N ALA A 97 -7.67 -19.95 -0.01
CA ALA A 97 -7.11 -20.28 -1.31
C ALA A 97 -8.18 -20.82 -2.27
N LEU A 98 -7.96 -20.64 -3.57
CA LEU A 98 -8.88 -21.07 -4.62
C LEU A 98 -8.22 -22.06 -5.59
N PRO A 99 -8.96 -23.06 -6.10
CA PRO A 99 -8.44 -24.10 -6.99
C PRO A 99 -8.36 -23.65 -8.46
N LEU A 100 -7.64 -22.56 -8.73
CA LEU A 100 -7.31 -22.17 -10.10
C LEU A 100 -6.34 -23.21 -10.71
N PRO A 101 -6.33 -23.41 -12.01
CA PRO A 101 -6.98 -22.62 -13.06
C PRO A 101 -8.44 -22.99 -13.34
N ASP A 102 -9.07 -23.95 -12.63
CA ASP A 102 -10.49 -24.24 -12.80
C ASP A 102 -11.34 -23.10 -12.21
N VAL A 103 -11.75 -22.17 -13.08
CA VAL A 103 -12.53 -20.98 -12.70
C VAL A 103 -13.86 -21.35 -12.04
N ASN A 104 -14.53 -22.39 -12.53
CA ASN A 104 -15.82 -22.82 -11.96
C ASN A 104 -15.63 -23.43 -10.56
N ALA A 105 -14.59 -24.22 -10.35
CA ALA A 105 -14.25 -24.72 -9.02
C ALA A 105 -13.82 -23.58 -8.10
N ALA A 106 -13.04 -22.63 -8.60
CA ALA A 106 -12.63 -21.44 -7.85
C ALA A 106 -13.83 -20.59 -7.39
N ILE A 107 -14.82 -20.38 -8.26
CA ILE A 107 -16.06 -19.67 -7.90
C ILE A 107 -16.83 -20.42 -6.81
N ARG A 108 -17.01 -21.73 -6.93
CA ARG A 108 -17.70 -22.52 -5.89
C ARG A 108 -16.97 -22.47 -4.56
N GLU A 109 -15.63 -22.57 -4.60
CA GLU A 109 -14.82 -22.49 -3.38
C GLU A 109 -14.85 -21.09 -2.76
N ALA A 110 -14.78 -20.02 -3.57
CA ALA A 110 -14.88 -18.65 -3.08
C ALA A 110 -16.20 -18.39 -2.37
N ILE A 111 -17.32 -18.81 -2.97
CA ILE A 111 -18.65 -18.70 -2.36
C ILE A 111 -18.70 -19.47 -1.02
N TYR A 112 -18.25 -20.73 -1.02
CA TYR A 112 -18.23 -21.54 0.19
C TYR A 112 -17.35 -20.91 1.29
N ALA A 113 -16.16 -20.47 0.95
CA ALA A 113 -15.24 -19.89 1.90
C ALA A 113 -15.77 -18.58 2.52
N LEU A 114 -16.27 -17.65 1.68
CA LEU A 114 -16.77 -16.36 2.14
C LEU A 114 -18.12 -16.50 2.85
N ASP A 115 -19.06 -17.26 2.26
CA ASP A 115 -20.44 -17.29 2.74
C ASP A 115 -20.66 -18.31 3.87
N THR A 116 -19.90 -19.44 3.88
CA THR A 116 -20.07 -20.52 4.87
C THR A 116 -18.95 -20.54 5.91
N LEU A 117 -17.69 -20.59 5.49
CA LEU A 117 -16.56 -20.63 6.41
C LEU A 117 -16.27 -19.27 7.05
N LYS A 118 -16.86 -18.18 6.54
CA LYS A 118 -16.64 -16.81 7.00
C LYS A 118 -15.17 -16.40 6.87
N ALA A 119 -14.56 -16.74 5.75
CA ALA A 119 -13.26 -16.23 5.39
C ALA A 119 -13.28 -14.69 5.37
N ASP A 120 -12.20 -14.08 5.81
CA ASP A 120 -12.06 -12.61 5.84
C ASP A 120 -11.65 -12.05 4.45
N GLY A 121 -11.24 -12.93 3.55
CA GLY A 121 -10.85 -12.61 2.18
C GLY A 121 -10.47 -13.84 1.39
N ILE A 122 -9.84 -13.60 0.24
CA ILE A 122 -9.35 -14.62 -0.68
C ILE A 122 -7.85 -14.45 -0.91
N LYS A 123 -7.09 -15.52 -0.95
CA LYS A 123 -5.70 -15.53 -1.41
C LYS A 123 -5.65 -15.91 -2.89
N LEU A 124 -4.99 -15.10 -3.72
CA LEU A 124 -4.71 -15.42 -5.11
C LEU A 124 -3.20 -15.42 -5.37
N ALA A 125 -2.76 -16.36 -6.21
CA ALA A 125 -1.40 -16.34 -6.76
C ALA A 125 -1.29 -15.36 -7.93
N THR A 126 -0.09 -14.86 -8.21
CA THR A 126 0.18 -13.96 -9.35
C THR A 126 -0.16 -14.59 -10.70
N ASN A 127 0.10 -15.89 -10.81
CA ASN A 127 -0.30 -16.72 -11.95
C ASN A 127 -0.57 -18.15 -11.47
N VAL A 128 -1.26 -18.91 -12.30
CA VAL A 128 -1.45 -20.36 -12.16
C VAL A 128 -1.23 -20.97 -13.55
N ASP A 129 -0.24 -21.84 -13.69
CA ASP A 129 0.15 -22.45 -14.96
C ASP A 129 0.33 -21.43 -16.11
N GLY A 130 0.91 -20.25 -15.80
CA GLY A 130 1.12 -19.15 -16.75
C GLY A 130 -0.12 -18.30 -17.04
N GLN A 131 -1.28 -18.60 -16.46
CA GLN A 131 -2.44 -17.72 -16.51
C GLN A 131 -2.34 -16.65 -15.42
N TYR A 132 -1.95 -15.45 -15.83
CA TYR A 132 -1.80 -14.30 -14.93
C TYR A 132 -3.12 -13.68 -14.53
N LEU A 133 -3.16 -13.12 -13.34
CA LEU A 133 -4.29 -12.29 -12.91
C LEU A 133 -4.51 -11.16 -13.92
N GLY A 134 -5.78 -10.91 -14.23
CA GLY A 134 -6.19 -10.00 -15.31
C GLY A 134 -6.51 -10.71 -16.63
N ALA A 135 -6.27 -12.03 -16.75
CA ALA A 135 -6.74 -12.78 -17.89
C ALA A 135 -8.28 -12.73 -18.00
N PRO A 136 -8.84 -12.56 -19.20
CA PRO A 136 -10.31 -12.45 -19.39
C PRO A 136 -11.10 -13.63 -18.86
N GLU A 137 -10.52 -14.80 -18.84
CA GLU A 137 -11.12 -16.03 -18.32
C GLU A 137 -11.45 -15.93 -16.83
N LEU A 138 -10.76 -15.04 -16.09
CA LEU A 138 -10.99 -14.79 -14.66
C LEU A 138 -12.09 -13.75 -14.39
N ASP A 139 -12.66 -13.11 -15.40
CA ASP A 139 -13.64 -12.03 -15.22
C ASP A 139 -14.87 -12.48 -14.43
N THR A 140 -15.36 -13.71 -14.64
CA THR A 140 -16.49 -14.26 -13.87
C THR A 140 -16.14 -14.45 -12.40
N LEU A 141 -14.92 -14.88 -12.09
CA LEU A 141 -14.44 -14.95 -10.70
C LEU A 141 -14.34 -13.56 -10.08
N PHE A 142 -13.75 -12.60 -10.79
CA PHE A 142 -13.68 -11.21 -10.30
C PHE A 142 -15.05 -10.58 -10.08
N SER A 143 -16.06 -10.90 -10.92
CA SER A 143 -17.44 -10.45 -10.70
C SER A 143 -18.01 -10.98 -9.38
N VAL A 144 -17.87 -12.29 -9.12
CA VAL A 144 -18.34 -12.92 -7.87
C VAL A 144 -17.65 -12.36 -6.63
N LEU A 145 -16.34 -12.09 -6.72
CA LEU A 145 -15.57 -11.48 -5.64
C LEU A 145 -15.97 -10.00 -5.43
N ASN A 146 -16.27 -9.27 -6.51
CA ASN A 146 -16.71 -7.88 -6.46
C ASN A 146 -18.08 -7.73 -5.79
N GLU A 147 -19.03 -8.62 -6.06
CA GLU A 147 -20.34 -8.65 -5.40
C GLU A 147 -20.19 -8.83 -3.88
N ARG A 148 -19.20 -9.58 -3.45
CA ARG A 148 -18.90 -9.87 -2.03
C ARG A 148 -17.94 -8.87 -1.38
N ARG A 149 -17.51 -7.83 -2.12
CA ARG A 149 -16.54 -6.84 -1.66
C ARG A 149 -15.29 -7.49 -1.08
N ALA A 150 -14.81 -8.55 -1.71
CA ALA A 150 -13.75 -9.38 -1.20
C ALA A 150 -12.43 -8.59 -1.04
N VAL A 151 -11.73 -8.86 0.06
CA VAL A 151 -10.32 -8.51 0.20
C VAL A 151 -9.51 -9.65 -0.43
N ILE A 152 -8.59 -9.30 -1.32
CA ILE A 152 -7.68 -10.25 -1.96
C ILE A 152 -6.28 -10.04 -1.42
N ILE A 153 -5.70 -11.05 -0.79
CA ILE A 153 -4.27 -11.09 -0.51
C ILE A 153 -3.58 -11.72 -1.73
N LEU A 154 -2.80 -10.92 -2.42
CA LEU A 154 -1.97 -11.41 -3.51
C LEU A 154 -0.71 -12.06 -2.92
N HIS A 155 -0.30 -13.21 -3.45
CA HIS A 155 0.99 -13.79 -3.12
C HIS A 155 1.70 -14.23 -4.41
N PRO A 156 3.00 -13.92 -4.57
CA PRO A 156 3.74 -14.32 -5.74
C PRO A 156 3.84 -15.85 -5.85
N HIS A 157 3.99 -16.29 -7.07
CA HIS A 157 4.26 -17.66 -7.45
C HIS A 157 5.35 -17.65 -8.51
N ARG A 158 6.02 -18.78 -8.71
CA ARG A 158 7.08 -18.88 -9.72
C ARG A 158 6.60 -18.39 -11.09
N PRO A 159 7.48 -17.79 -11.88
CA PRO A 159 7.14 -17.47 -13.26
C PRO A 159 6.87 -18.76 -14.06
N GLU A 160 5.91 -18.71 -14.97
CA GLU A 160 5.62 -19.85 -15.83
C GLU A 160 5.61 -19.38 -17.30
N PRO A 161 6.50 -19.88 -18.17
CA PRO A 161 7.57 -20.84 -17.88
C PRO A 161 8.73 -20.22 -17.07
N VAL A 162 9.34 -21.02 -16.21
CA VAL A 162 10.55 -20.64 -15.48
C VAL A 162 11.75 -20.60 -16.42
N SER A 163 12.50 -19.50 -16.42
CA SER A 163 13.77 -19.45 -17.17
C SER A 163 14.81 -20.36 -16.52
N ARG A 164 15.34 -21.29 -17.30
CA ARG A 164 16.38 -22.20 -16.82
C ARG A 164 17.80 -21.60 -16.81
N GLN A 165 17.95 -20.37 -17.29
CA GLN A 165 19.24 -19.69 -17.42
C GLN A 165 19.41 -18.53 -16.40
N VAL A 166 18.39 -18.21 -15.66
CA VAL A 166 18.39 -17.10 -14.70
C VAL A 166 18.07 -17.63 -13.30
N MET A 167 18.78 -17.16 -12.29
CA MET A 167 18.56 -17.50 -10.88
C MET A 167 18.62 -19.01 -10.56
N GLN A 168 19.41 -19.80 -11.32
CA GLN A 168 19.42 -21.28 -11.26
C GLN A 168 19.78 -21.83 -9.87
N GLN A 169 20.58 -21.13 -9.09
CA GLN A 169 21.08 -21.57 -7.80
C GLN A 169 20.53 -20.68 -6.65
N THR A 170 19.53 -19.88 -6.94
CA THR A 170 18.99 -18.89 -6.00
C THR A 170 17.50 -19.17 -5.84
N PRO A 171 16.97 -19.21 -4.60
CA PRO A 171 15.53 -19.33 -4.38
C PRO A 171 14.77 -18.23 -5.11
N LEU A 172 13.65 -18.57 -5.75
CA LEU A 172 12.83 -17.64 -6.54
C LEU A 172 12.33 -16.46 -5.71
N ALA A 173 12.11 -16.66 -4.43
CA ALA A 173 11.68 -15.63 -3.48
C ALA A 173 12.66 -14.46 -3.39
N MET A 174 13.94 -14.63 -3.70
CA MET A 174 14.92 -13.54 -3.59
C MET A 174 14.67 -12.42 -4.61
N GLN A 175 14.16 -12.73 -5.80
CA GLN A 175 14.00 -11.73 -6.87
C GLN A 175 12.76 -11.99 -7.74
N GLU A 176 12.54 -13.24 -8.18
CA GLU A 176 11.47 -13.56 -9.14
C GLU A 176 10.08 -13.23 -8.56
N TYR A 177 9.86 -13.36 -7.26
CA TYR A 177 8.61 -13.00 -6.61
C TYR A 177 8.26 -11.52 -6.78
N LEU A 178 9.24 -10.62 -6.74
CA LEU A 178 9.01 -9.20 -6.99
C LEU A 178 8.64 -8.95 -8.47
N SER A 179 9.31 -9.66 -9.39
CA SER A 179 9.01 -9.60 -10.82
C SER A 179 7.58 -10.08 -11.10
N GLU A 180 7.19 -11.20 -10.50
CA GLU A 180 5.86 -11.82 -10.70
C GLU A 180 4.74 -10.96 -10.14
N THR A 181 4.92 -10.43 -8.94
CA THR A 181 3.96 -9.47 -8.36
C THR A 181 3.77 -8.27 -9.28
N THR A 182 4.88 -7.69 -9.74
CA THR A 182 4.82 -6.53 -10.66
C THR A 182 4.11 -6.87 -11.96
N ARG A 183 4.40 -8.03 -12.54
CA ARG A 183 3.79 -8.51 -13.79
C ARG A 183 2.28 -8.68 -13.66
N ALA A 184 1.83 -9.37 -12.61
CA ALA A 184 0.42 -9.65 -12.37
C ALA A 184 -0.38 -8.35 -12.13
N VAL A 185 0.11 -7.44 -11.27
CA VAL A 185 -0.56 -6.18 -10.98
C VAL A 185 -0.58 -5.27 -12.20
N SER A 186 0.54 -5.17 -12.93
CA SER A 186 0.59 -4.39 -14.18
C SER A 186 -0.38 -4.93 -15.24
N ASN A 187 -0.56 -6.25 -15.32
CA ASN A 187 -1.53 -6.86 -16.22
C ASN A 187 -2.97 -6.51 -15.82
N MET A 188 -3.32 -6.59 -14.52
CA MET A 188 -4.63 -6.17 -14.02
C MET A 188 -4.91 -4.70 -14.31
N ILE A 189 -3.95 -3.80 -14.10
CA ILE A 189 -4.07 -2.37 -14.39
C ILE A 189 -4.28 -2.14 -15.87
N SER A 190 -3.45 -2.72 -16.75
CA SER A 190 -3.54 -2.54 -18.19
C SER A 190 -4.87 -3.00 -18.78
N ARG A 191 -5.55 -3.93 -18.11
CA ARG A 191 -6.87 -4.47 -18.50
C ARG A 191 -8.03 -3.84 -17.74
N ASN A 192 -7.77 -2.82 -16.93
CA ASN A 192 -8.77 -2.14 -16.09
C ASN A 192 -9.58 -3.10 -15.20
N VAL A 193 -8.97 -4.19 -14.73
CA VAL A 193 -9.67 -5.19 -13.90
C VAL A 193 -10.23 -4.53 -12.64
N LEU A 194 -9.38 -3.80 -11.92
CA LEU A 194 -9.75 -3.19 -10.65
C LEU A 194 -10.62 -1.93 -10.83
N ALA A 195 -10.55 -1.27 -11.97
CA ALA A 195 -11.48 -0.20 -12.33
C ALA A 195 -12.89 -0.74 -12.59
N ARG A 196 -13.01 -1.92 -13.25
CA ARG A 196 -14.30 -2.60 -13.50
C ARG A 196 -14.88 -3.25 -12.24
N TYR A 197 -14.02 -3.81 -11.38
CA TYR A 197 -14.38 -4.53 -10.16
C TYR A 197 -13.94 -3.75 -8.92
N ASN A 198 -14.41 -2.53 -8.78
CA ASN A 198 -13.89 -1.53 -7.83
C ASN A 198 -14.29 -1.73 -6.35
N ASN A 199 -15.19 -2.67 -6.05
CA ASN A 199 -15.50 -3.08 -4.68
C ASN A 199 -14.44 -4.02 -4.09
N ILE A 200 -13.65 -4.71 -4.93
CA ILE A 200 -12.51 -5.53 -4.50
C ILE A 200 -11.42 -4.62 -3.93
N LYS A 201 -10.72 -5.10 -2.91
CA LYS A 201 -9.48 -4.52 -2.41
C LYS A 201 -8.36 -5.54 -2.53
N VAL A 202 -7.23 -5.15 -3.10
CA VAL A 202 -6.09 -6.07 -3.32
C VAL A 202 -4.91 -5.63 -2.46
N VAL A 203 -4.43 -6.52 -1.61
CA VAL A 203 -3.19 -6.32 -0.86
C VAL A 203 -2.04 -6.88 -1.70
N VAL A 204 -1.16 -5.99 -2.13
CA VAL A 204 0.04 -6.29 -2.91
C VAL A 204 1.20 -6.52 -1.94
N PRO A 205 1.88 -7.68 -1.99
CA PRO A 205 2.90 -8.03 -1.02
C PRO A 205 4.25 -7.34 -1.29
N HIS A 206 5.15 -7.48 -0.30
CA HIS A 206 6.58 -7.17 -0.39
C HIS A 206 6.84 -5.72 -0.82
N CYS A 207 6.27 -4.76 -0.06
CA CYS A 207 6.46 -3.32 -0.29
C CYS A 207 6.08 -2.88 -1.71
N GLY A 208 5.07 -3.54 -2.34
CA GLY A 208 4.64 -3.21 -3.69
C GLY A 208 5.59 -3.67 -4.81
N ALA A 209 6.60 -4.50 -4.47
CA ALA A 209 7.55 -5.05 -5.44
C ALA A 209 8.23 -3.95 -6.29
N TYR A 210 8.23 -4.06 -7.63
CA TYR A 210 8.78 -3.05 -8.53
C TYR A 210 7.73 -2.06 -9.07
N LEU A 211 6.50 -2.06 -8.52
CA LEU A 211 5.43 -1.16 -8.97
C LEU A 211 5.78 0.34 -8.86
N PRO A 212 6.49 0.80 -7.81
CA PRO A 212 6.92 2.20 -7.75
C PRO A 212 7.76 2.68 -8.94
N LEU A 213 8.48 1.78 -9.60
CA LEU A 213 9.22 2.06 -10.83
C LEU A 213 8.39 1.79 -12.09
N ALA A 214 7.57 0.74 -12.09
CA ALA A 214 6.80 0.32 -13.25
C ALA A 214 5.64 1.28 -13.57
N ILE A 215 4.86 1.67 -12.57
CA ILE A 215 3.65 2.48 -12.76
C ILE A 215 3.94 3.87 -13.36
N PRO A 216 4.90 4.66 -12.86
CA PRO A 216 5.24 5.95 -13.49
C PRO A 216 5.68 5.79 -14.95
N ARG A 217 6.45 4.74 -15.25
CA ARG A 217 6.85 4.42 -16.64
C ARG A 217 5.65 4.06 -17.50
N MET A 218 4.74 3.22 -17.02
CA MET A 218 3.52 2.85 -17.74
C MET A 218 2.66 4.10 -18.02
N LYS A 219 2.43 4.94 -17.02
CA LYS A 219 1.68 6.19 -17.16
C LYS A 219 2.29 7.11 -18.23
N SER A 220 3.61 7.29 -18.22
CA SER A 220 4.31 8.18 -19.17
C SER A 220 4.26 7.67 -20.62
N LEU A 221 4.26 6.34 -20.82
CA LEU A 221 4.23 5.75 -22.16
C LEU A 221 2.82 5.59 -22.74
N THR A 222 1.81 5.46 -21.89
CA THR A 222 0.42 5.18 -22.31
C THR A 222 -0.10 6.14 -23.39
N PRO A 223 0.07 7.49 -23.32
CA PRO A 223 -0.43 8.38 -24.36
C PRO A 223 0.15 8.10 -25.76
N VAL A 224 1.46 7.80 -25.82
CA VAL A 224 2.12 7.45 -27.09
C VAL A 224 1.62 6.11 -27.61
N MET A 225 1.45 5.12 -26.74
CA MET A 225 0.94 3.80 -27.13
C MET A 225 -0.51 3.85 -27.58
N GLN A 226 -1.34 4.70 -26.97
CA GLN A 226 -2.74 4.93 -27.37
C GLN A 226 -2.81 5.61 -28.75
N THR A 227 -1.99 6.63 -28.98
CA THR A 227 -1.90 7.29 -30.29
C THR A 227 -1.57 6.29 -31.40
N ASN A 228 -0.71 5.33 -31.11
CA ASN A 228 -0.34 4.24 -32.04
C ASN A 228 -1.31 3.05 -32.02
N LYS A 229 -2.42 3.12 -31.30
CA LYS A 229 -3.43 2.06 -31.15
C LYS A 229 -2.87 0.73 -30.61
N MET A 230 -1.82 0.77 -29.82
CA MET A 230 -1.16 -0.40 -29.22
C MET A 230 -1.80 -0.81 -27.90
N VAL A 231 -2.40 0.15 -27.19
CA VAL A 231 -3.16 -0.07 -25.93
C VAL A 231 -4.45 0.71 -25.97
N GLY A 232 -5.47 0.20 -25.23
CA GLY A 232 -6.73 0.91 -24.99
C GLY A 232 -6.57 1.98 -23.92
N GLU A 233 -7.72 2.54 -23.51
CA GLU A 233 -7.79 3.44 -22.36
C GLU A 233 -7.47 2.67 -21.07
N ILE A 234 -6.62 3.26 -20.21
CA ILE A 234 -6.25 2.71 -18.91
C ILE A 234 -6.58 3.75 -17.84
N ASP A 235 -7.53 3.40 -16.96
CA ASP A 235 -7.87 4.22 -15.80
C ASP A 235 -6.94 3.87 -14.63
N TYR A 236 -5.78 4.53 -14.59
CA TYR A 236 -4.80 4.33 -13.53
C TYR A 236 -5.35 4.67 -12.16
N GLU A 237 -6.13 5.74 -12.04
CA GLU A 237 -6.64 6.21 -10.75
C GLU A 237 -7.61 5.19 -10.16
N ALA A 238 -8.61 4.74 -10.93
CA ALA A 238 -9.56 3.76 -10.46
C ALA A 238 -8.91 2.42 -10.12
N ASN A 239 -7.91 1.98 -10.89
CA ASN A 239 -7.16 0.75 -10.58
C ASN A 239 -6.33 0.90 -9.30
N LEU A 240 -5.54 1.98 -9.14
CA LEU A 240 -4.63 2.15 -8.01
C LEU A 240 -5.37 2.36 -6.69
N ARG A 241 -6.52 3.02 -6.70
CA ARG A 241 -7.34 3.29 -5.52
C ARG A 241 -7.78 2.03 -4.76
N THR A 242 -7.80 0.87 -5.41
CA THR A 242 -8.20 -0.40 -4.80
C THR A 242 -7.01 -1.20 -4.25
N LEU A 243 -5.78 -0.75 -4.51
CA LEU A 243 -4.56 -1.42 -4.07
C LEU A 243 -4.15 -0.96 -2.68
N TYR A 244 -3.84 -1.92 -1.84
CA TYR A 244 -3.16 -1.79 -0.55
C TYR A 244 -1.81 -2.49 -0.65
N TYR A 245 -0.88 -2.17 0.23
CA TYR A 245 0.48 -2.69 0.14
C TYR A 245 0.96 -3.15 1.51
N ASP A 246 1.34 -4.41 1.65
CA ASP A 246 2.00 -4.84 2.86
C ASP A 246 3.51 -4.55 2.83
N LEU A 247 4.08 -4.43 4.00
CA LEU A 247 5.48 -4.09 4.21
C LEU A 247 6.31 -5.32 4.62
N ALA A 248 5.90 -6.54 4.22
CA ALA A 248 6.69 -7.74 4.45
C ALA A 248 8.04 -7.69 3.71
N GLY A 249 9.05 -8.37 4.24
CA GLY A 249 10.36 -8.47 3.64
C GLY A 249 11.29 -7.29 3.94
N ALA A 250 11.92 -6.71 2.95
CA ALA A 250 12.98 -5.70 3.12
C ALA A 250 12.41 -4.27 3.19
N HIS A 251 11.68 -3.96 4.23
CA HIS A 251 11.18 -2.60 4.46
C HIS A 251 12.27 -1.68 5.08
N SER A 252 12.32 -0.44 4.61
CA SER A 252 13.11 0.66 5.18
C SER A 252 12.38 1.97 4.92
N PRO A 253 12.78 3.10 5.56
CA PRO A 253 12.20 4.41 5.24
C PRO A 253 12.24 4.72 3.75
N GLU A 254 13.36 4.47 3.07
CA GLU A 254 13.54 4.75 1.64
C GLU A 254 12.59 3.94 0.77
N VAL A 255 12.38 2.67 1.10
CA VAL A 255 11.43 1.79 0.38
C VAL A 255 10.00 2.28 0.59
N ILE A 256 9.65 2.71 1.81
CA ILE A 256 8.32 3.27 2.09
C ILE A 256 8.12 4.58 1.32
N HIS A 257 9.09 5.49 1.33
CA HIS A 257 9.01 6.74 0.56
C HIS A 257 8.88 6.47 -0.94
N MET A 258 9.63 5.50 -1.46
CA MET A 258 9.48 5.10 -2.87
C MET A 258 8.06 4.54 -3.14
N LEU A 259 7.51 3.74 -2.25
CA LEU A 259 6.14 3.23 -2.38
C LEU A 259 5.10 4.35 -2.32
N LEU A 260 5.30 5.36 -1.48
CA LEU A 260 4.42 6.52 -1.36
C LEU A 260 4.41 7.43 -2.61
N THR A 261 5.28 7.19 -3.59
CA THR A 261 5.18 7.84 -4.91
C THR A 261 3.98 7.36 -5.74
N ILE A 262 3.39 6.21 -5.40
CA ILE A 262 2.25 5.61 -6.13
C ILE A 262 1.03 5.36 -5.25
N THR A 263 1.12 5.61 -3.94
CA THR A 263 0.03 5.40 -2.99
C THR A 263 0.12 6.39 -1.83
N THR A 264 -0.76 6.23 -0.84
CA THR A 264 -0.83 7.07 0.37
C THR A 264 -0.74 6.21 1.65
N PRO A 265 -0.36 6.76 2.81
CA PRO A 265 -0.17 6.00 4.04
C PRO A 265 -1.38 5.19 4.51
N ASP A 266 -2.60 5.58 4.14
CA ASP A 266 -3.84 4.84 4.45
C ASP A 266 -4.01 3.55 3.64
N HIS A 267 -3.10 3.27 2.73
CA HIS A 267 -3.02 2.03 1.95
C HIS A 267 -1.85 1.12 2.36
N LEU A 268 -1.05 1.52 3.35
CA LEU A 268 0.06 0.72 3.84
C LEU A 268 -0.37 -0.17 5.01
N LEU A 269 0.17 -1.40 5.06
CA LEU A 269 -0.19 -2.44 6.01
C LEU A 269 1.08 -3.12 6.54
N TYR A 270 1.08 -3.56 7.80
CA TYR A 270 2.16 -4.40 8.28
C TYR A 270 1.98 -5.85 7.81
N GLY A 271 3.06 -6.47 7.35
CA GLY A 271 3.16 -7.88 7.00
C GLY A 271 4.46 -8.50 7.51
N SER A 272 4.45 -9.74 7.95
CA SER A 272 5.61 -10.42 8.54
C SER A 272 6.26 -11.45 7.61
N ASP A 273 5.49 -12.16 6.81
CA ASP A 273 5.90 -13.35 6.06
C ASP A 273 6.19 -14.56 6.98
N TYR A 274 5.57 -14.61 8.19
CA TYR A 274 5.67 -15.76 9.07
C TYR A 274 5.01 -17.00 8.41
N PRO A 275 5.59 -18.21 8.50
CA PRO A 275 6.79 -18.62 9.21
C PRO A 275 8.04 -18.77 8.32
N TYR A 276 8.05 -18.19 7.10
CA TYR A 276 9.19 -18.27 6.20
C TYR A 276 10.43 -17.51 6.70
N VAL A 277 10.21 -16.55 7.57
CA VAL A 277 11.27 -15.82 8.28
C VAL A 277 11.27 -16.24 9.75
N ALA A 278 12.46 -16.44 10.34
CA ALA A 278 12.61 -16.86 11.71
C ALA A 278 11.95 -15.86 12.69
N PRO A 279 11.22 -16.33 13.72
CA PRO A 279 10.49 -15.46 14.66
C PRO A 279 11.32 -14.34 15.28
N GLN A 280 12.58 -14.64 15.65
CA GLN A 280 13.51 -13.65 16.25
C GLN A 280 13.87 -12.52 15.27
N VAL A 281 14.03 -12.86 13.98
CA VAL A 281 14.29 -11.88 12.92
C VAL A 281 13.06 -11.00 12.71
N LEU A 282 11.86 -11.59 12.71
CA LEU A 282 10.60 -10.86 12.57
C LEU A 282 10.36 -9.90 13.73
N THR A 283 10.61 -10.33 14.98
CA THR A 283 10.48 -9.47 16.15
C THR A 283 11.43 -8.27 16.07
N GLN A 284 12.68 -8.49 15.67
CA GLN A 284 13.66 -7.41 15.48
C GLN A 284 13.27 -6.49 14.31
N SER A 285 12.77 -7.04 13.22
CA SER A 285 12.30 -6.29 12.05
C SER A 285 11.13 -5.38 12.40
N LEU A 286 10.12 -5.89 13.11
CA LEU A 286 8.99 -5.08 13.59
C LEU A 286 9.43 -3.99 14.58
N ALA A 287 10.38 -4.31 15.46
CA ALA A 287 10.92 -3.30 16.38
C ALA A 287 11.61 -2.16 15.63
N ARG A 288 12.44 -2.48 14.62
CA ARG A 288 13.05 -1.46 13.73
C ARG A 288 12.00 -0.64 12.99
N MET A 289 10.94 -1.29 12.45
CA MET A 289 9.84 -0.59 11.79
C MET A 289 9.15 0.39 12.74
N LYS A 290 8.80 -0.04 13.94
CA LYS A 290 8.19 0.82 14.96
C LYS A 290 9.10 2.01 15.33
N ASP A 291 10.41 1.81 15.33
CA ASP A 291 11.40 2.84 15.65
C ASP A 291 11.45 3.92 14.56
N TYR A 292 11.71 3.53 13.30
CA TYR A 292 11.78 4.53 12.24
C TYR A 292 10.42 5.17 11.92
N LEU A 293 9.31 4.44 11.98
CA LEU A 293 7.97 5.05 11.87
C LEU A 293 7.69 6.08 12.98
N SER A 294 8.44 6.08 14.08
CA SER A 294 8.34 7.12 15.12
C SER A 294 9.29 8.29 14.91
N LYS A 295 10.37 8.09 14.16
CA LYS A 295 11.46 9.07 14.00
C LYS A 295 11.36 9.86 12.70
N GLU A 296 10.82 9.24 11.64
CA GLU A 296 10.61 9.92 10.36
C GLU A 296 9.42 10.88 10.48
N PRO A 297 9.64 12.20 10.34
CA PRO A 297 8.61 13.21 10.63
C PRO A 297 7.34 13.05 9.78
N ASP A 298 7.49 12.63 8.53
CA ASP A 298 6.42 12.44 7.56
C ASP A 298 5.70 11.09 7.69
N LEU A 299 6.29 10.11 8.39
CA LEU A 299 5.68 8.80 8.66
C LEU A 299 5.09 8.70 10.07
N ALA A 300 5.63 9.44 11.04
CA ALA A 300 5.23 9.37 12.44
C ALA A 300 3.73 9.58 12.68
N PRO A 301 3.03 10.50 11.99
CA PRO A 301 1.59 10.67 12.12
C PRO A 301 0.78 9.43 11.68
N PHE A 302 1.35 8.59 10.81
CA PHE A 302 0.68 7.45 10.20
C PHE A 302 1.08 6.10 10.81
N LYS A 303 1.94 6.10 11.82
CA LYS A 303 2.44 4.87 12.46
C LYS A 303 1.33 3.90 12.86
N GLU A 304 0.31 4.37 13.57
CA GLU A 304 -0.80 3.52 13.98
C GLU A 304 -1.67 3.07 12.80
N MET A 305 -1.81 3.92 11.78
CA MET A 305 -2.53 3.54 10.57
C MET A 305 -1.85 2.37 9.89
N ILE A 306 -0.54 2.45 9.69
CA ILE A 306 0.27 1.40 9.04
C ILE A 306 0.27 0.11 9.86
N LEU A 307 0.44 0.21 11.18
CA LEU A 307 0.59 -0.95 12.04
C LEU A 307 -0.72 -1.72 12.27
N TRP A 308 -1.89 -1.03 12.26
CA TRP A 308 -3.15 -1.73 12.58
C TRP A 308 -4.45 -1.10 12.06
N LYS A 309 -4.60 0.25 12.03
CA LYS A 309 -5.89 0.88 11.73
C LYS A 309 -6.36 0.58 10.31
N ASN A 310 -5.45 0.64 9.34
CA ASN A 310 -5.77 0.35 7.95
C ASN A 310 -6.21 -1.11 7.77
N ALA A 311 -5.47 -2.06 8.37
CA ALA A 311 -5.81 -3.47 8.30
C ALA A 311 -7.16 -3.77 8.99
N LYS A 312 -7.39 -3.19 10.16
CA LYS A 312 -8.66 -3.33 10.86
C LYS A 312 -9.82 -2.86 9.99
N TRP A 313 -9.73 -1.66 9.44
CA TRP A 313 -10.76 -1.14 8.55
C TRP A 313 -10.94 -2.01 7.29
N LEU A 314 -9.84 -2.42 6.67
CA LEU A 314 -9.86 -3.21 5.45
C LEU A 314 -10.65 -4.53 5.60
N PHE A 315 -10.44 -5.25 6.70
CA PHE A 315 -11.07 -6.54 6.94
C PHE A 315 -12.44 -6.46 7.61
N GLU A 316 -12.71 -5.41 8.38
CA GLU A 316 -14.01 -5.25 9.06
C GLU A 316 -14.99 -4.43 8.22
N GLN A 317 -14.49 -3.53 7.37
CA GLN A 317 -15.25 -2.59 6.53
C GLN A 317 -16.35 -1.84 7.34
N THR A 318 -16.08 -1.63 8.63
CA THR A 318 -16.97 -0.95 9.57
C THR A 318 -16.30 0.32 10.10
N GLY A 319 -17.12 1.35 10.32
CA GLY A 319 -16.61 2.65 10.78
C GLY A 319 -16.06 3.52 9.63
N GLU A 320 -15.48 4.64 10.01
CA GLU A 320 -14.85 5.58 9.08
C GLU A 320 -13.54 4.99 8.55
N LYS A 321 -13.33 5.04 7.22
CA LYS A 321 -12.04 4.67 6.63
C LYS A 321 -10.95 5.54 7.27
N PRO A 322 -9.85 4.96 7.79
CA PRO A 322 -8.71 5.75 8.19
C PRO A 322 -8.30 6.60 6.98
N ALA A 323 -8.47 7.89 7.08
CA ALA A 323 -7.95 8.79 6.07
C ALA A 323 -6.52 9.13 6.48
N ALA A 324 -5.61 9.23 5.53
CA ALA A 324 -4.34 9.94 5.71
C ALA A 324 -4.67 11.44 5.88
N ALA A 325 -5.53 11.75 6.85
CA ALA A 325 -5.81 13.11 7.21
C ALA A 325 -4.57 13.62 7.92
N ILE A 326 -3.86 14.49 7.27
CA ILE A 326 -2.91 15.37 7.93
C ILE A 326 -3.66 15.95 9.11
N ALA A 327 -3.14 15.74 10.32
CA ALA A 327 -3.80 16.21 11.53
C ALA A 327 -3.95 17.73 11.43
N THR A 328 -5.16 18.19 11.13
CA THR A 328 -5.46 19.62 10.90
C THR A 328 -5.09 20.49 12.09
N ALA A 329 -4.98 19.87 13.28
CA ALA A 329 -4.56 20.55 14.52
C ALA A 329 -3.10 21.05 14.51
N ASN A 330 -2.22 20.48 13.67
CA ASN A 330 -0.80 20.83 13.61
C ASN A 330 -0.44 21.61 12.32
N MET A 331 -1.43 21.86 11.46
CA MET A 331 -1.17 22.56 10.21
C MET A 331 -0.75 24.00 10.43
N ILE A 332 0.22 24.42 9.66
CA ILE A 332 0.52 25.86 9.52
C ILE A 332 -0.22 26.36 8.29
N VAL A 333 -1.04 27.36 8.49
CA VAL A 333 -1.69 28.11 7.42
C VAL A 333 -1.16 29.54 7.41
N ARG A 334 -0.68 29.99 6.25
CA ARG A 334 -0.12 31.33 6.05
C ARG A 334 -0.65 31.95 4.77
N ILE A 335 -0.58 33.26 4.74
CA ILE A 335 -0.71 34.04 3.49
C ILE A 335 0.57 34.83 3.34
N ALA A 336 1.41 34.46 2.39
CA ALA A 336 2.53 35.31 2.03
C ALA A 336 2.00 36.52 1.24
N GLU A 337 2.24 37.73 1.75
CA GLU A 337 1.94 39.00 1.11
C GLU A 337 3.24 39.60 0.56
N ILE A 338 3.35 39.60 -0.75
CA ILE A 338 4.58 39.97 -1.45
C ILE A 338 4.31 41.13 -2.38
N GLU A 339 5.12 42.18 -2.29
CA GLU A 339 5.17 43.26 -3.27
C GLU A 339 6.48 43.15 -4.06
N VAL A 340 6.39 43.04 -5.37
CA VAL A 340 7.53 42.85 -6.28
C VAL A 340 7.78 44.16 -7.05
N TYR A 341 9.05 44.53 -7.25
CA TYR A 341 9.37 45.65 -8.09
C TYR A 341 8.90 45.39 -9.54
N PRO A 342 8.20 46.38 -10.19
CA PRO A 342 7.58 46.16 -11.51
C PRO A 342 8.52 45.61 -12.58
N GLN A 343 9.78 46.03 -12.57
CA GLN A 343 10.78 45.60 -13.55
C GLN A 343 11.16 44.12 -13.45
N TYR A 344 10.91 43.48 -12.30
CA TYR A 344 11.28 42.09 -12.07
C TYR A 344 10.08 41.11 -12.14
N MET A 345 8.86 41.61 -12.38
CA MET A 345 7.66 40.75 -12.31
C MET A 345 7.75 39.49 -13.17
N LYS A 346 8.22 39.62 -14.42
CA LYS A 346 8.30 38.46 -15.31
C LYS A 346 9.27 37.38 -14.77
N GLU A 347 10.41 37.82 -14.26
CA GLU A 347 11.43 36.92 -13.70
C GLU A 347 10.97 36.31 -12.38
N TYR A 348 10.38 37.12 -11.52
CA TYR A 348 9.82 36.66 -10.26
C TYR A 348 8.77 35.58 -10.45
N LEU A 349 7.81 35.76 -11.38
CA LEU A 349 6.77 34.76 -11.66
C LEU A 349 7.35 33.43 -12.16
N ALA A 350 8.47 33.45 -12.87
CA ALA A 350 9.14 32.23 -13.31
C ALA A 350 9.68 31.42 -12.12
N PHE A 351 10.34 32.10 -11.16
CA PHE A 351 10.82 31.46 -9.92
C PHE A 351 9.67 30.97 -9.03
N ALA A 352 8.63 31.78 -8.85
CA ALA A 352 7.48 31.43 -8.01
C ALA A 352 6.78 30.17 -8.55
N ASN A 353 6.46 30.14 -9.85
CA ASN A 353 5.80 28.98 -10.47
C ASN A 353 6.66 27.70 -10.40
N GLU A 354 7.99 27.82 -10.50
CA GLU A 354 8.90 26.68 -10.38
C GLU A 354 8.89 26.12 -8.96
N VAL A 355 9.06 26.98 -7.94
CA VAL A 355 9.14 26.52 -6.54
C VAL A 355 7.81 25.94 -6.06
N ASP A 356 6.68 26.60 -6.38
CA ASP A 356 5.36 26.14 -5.93
C ASP A 356 5.05 24.74 -6.48
N ARG A 357 5.30 24.54 -7.77
CA ARG A 357 5.09 23.23 -8.40
C ARG A 357 6.00 22.15 -7.79
N LEU A 358 7.30 22.43 -7.66
CA LEU A 358 8.25 21.45 -7.12
C LEU A 358 7.97 21.11 -5.66
N SER A 359 7.56 22.09 -4.86
CA SER A 359 7.22 21.87 -3.45
C SER A 359 6.00 21.00 -3.29
N VAL A 360 4.92 21.28 -4.02
CA VAL A 360 3.69 20.46 -3.95
C VAL A 360 3.90 19.06 -4.54
N GLU A 361 4.71 18.93 -5.60
CA GLU A 361 5.01 17.63 -6.22
C GLU A 361 5.94 16.74 -5.38
N ARG A 362 6.90 17.33 -4.66
CA ARG A 362 8.02 16.57 -4.06
C ARG A 362 8.02 16.53 -2.54
N GLU A 363 7.31 17.43 -1.90
CA GLU A 363 7.30 17.57 -0.46
C GLU A 363 5.95 17.11 0.12
N PRO A 364 5.87 15.89 0.70
CA PRO A 364 4.61 15.35 1.25
C PRO A 364 3.98 16.22 2.34
N GLY A 365 4.80 17.03 3.02
CA GLY A 365 4.35 17.95 4.05
C GLY A 365 3.89 19.32 3.54
N VAL A 366 4.07 19.62 2.26
CA VAL A 366 3.55 20.82 1.61
C VAL A 366 2.18 20.51 1.01
N ILE A 367 1.11 20.92 1.69
CA ILE A 367 -0.28 20.61 1.29
C ILE A 367 -0.75 21.54 0.19
N CYS A 368 -0.40 22.81 0.29
CA CYS A 368 -0.82 23.83 -0.65
C CYS A 368 0.21 24.96 -0.71
N LEU A 369 0.62 25.29 -1.93
CA LEU A 369 1.22 26.57 -2.28
C LEU A 369 0.44 27.06 -3.49
N PHE A 370 -0.39 28.09 -3.26
CA PHE A 370 -1.28 28.63 -4.29
C PHE A 370 -1.03 30.12 -4.50
N PRO A 371 -0.13 30.47 -5.45
CA PRO A 371 0.18 31.87 -5.74
C PRO A 371 -0.95 32.53 -6.53
N MET A 372 -1.26 33.74 -6.16
CA MET A 372 -2.28 34.60 -6.78
C MET A 372 -1.69 36.00 -7.01
N GLN A 373 -1.91 36.53 -8.19
CA GLN A 373 -1.57 37.91 -8.53
C GLN A 373 -2.82 38.80 -8.47
N SER A 374 -2.71 39.97 -7.86
CA SER A 374 -3.82 40.93 -7.82
C SER A 374 -4.17 41.38 -9.24
N THR A 375 -5.46 41.46 -9.54
CA THR A 375 -5.99 41.98 -10.79
C THR A 375 -6.00 43.55 -10.83
N GLU A 376 -5.92 44.17 -9.65
CA GLU A 376 -5.92 45.63 -9.51
C GLU A 376 -4.51 46.20 -9.56
N ASP A 377 -3.55 45.49 -8.97
CA ASP A 377 -2.13 45.85 -8.94
C ASP A 377 -1.27 44.62 -9.20
N SER A 378 -0.74 44.50 -10.38
CA SER A 378 0.06 43.34 -10.80
C SER A 378 1.37 43.14 -10.02
N THR A 379 1.78 44.12 -9.20
CA THR A 379 2.96 44.00 -8.34
C THR A 379 2.68 43.25 -7.03
N GLN A 380 1.39 43.06 -6.71
CA GLN A 380 0.94 42.40 -5.48
C GLN A 380 0.70 40.91 -5.70
N ILE A 381 1.46 40.10 -5.01
CA ILE A 381 1.31 38.64 -5.00
C ILE A 381 0.83 38.18 -3.61
N ARG A 382 -0.06 37.20 -3.60
CA ARG A 382 -0.51 36.52 -2.38
C ARG A 382 -0.34 35.02 -2.61
N ILE A 383 0.30 34.34 -1.65
CA ILE A 383 0.44 32.88 -1.71
C ILE A 383 -0.29 32.30 -0.51
N LEU A 384 -1.29 31.48 -0.77
CA LEU A 384 -1.86 30.63 0.29
C LEU A 384 -0.90 29.47 0.51
N GLU A 385 -0.36 29.39 1.72
CA GLU A 385 0.58 28.36 2.13
C GLU A 385 -0.06 27.48 3.20
N ILE A 386 -0.03 26.15 3.00
CA ILE A 386 -0.52 25.19 3.99
C ILE A 386 0.51 24.07 4.11
N TYR A 387 1.04 23.90 5.32
CA TYR A 387 1.99 22.85 5.66
C TYR A 387 1.37 21.90 6.67
N ALA A 388 1.72 20.61 6.59
CA ALA A 388 1.21 19.56 7.46
C ALA A 388 1.57 19.74 8.93
N SER A 389 2.72 20.36 9.20
CA SER A 389 3.23 20.63 10.55
C SER A 389 4.34 21.68 10.51
N GLU A 390 4.81 22.09 11.70
CA GLU A 390 6.01 22.95 11.83
C GLU A 390 7.25 22.28 11.26
N GLU A 391 7.42 20.98 11.47
CA GLU A 391 8.55 20.20 10.95
C GLU A 391 8.54 20.19 9.41
N ALA A 392 7.36 20.02 8.80
CA ALA A 392 7.20 20.09 7.35
C ALA A 392 7.59 21.45 6.80
N TYR A 393 7.16 22.52 7.46
CA TYR A 393 7.56 23.88 7.11
C TYR A 393 9.07 24.09 7.25
N GLN A 394 9.69 23.63 8.35
CA GLN A 394 11.13 23.72 8.55
C GLN A 394 11.92 22.89 7.54
N SER A 395 11.38 21.76 7.10
CA SER A 395 11.95 20.94 6.03
C SER A 395 11.90 21.67 4.69
N HIS A 396 10.72 22.22 4.33
CA HIS A 396 10.52 23.04 3.13
C HIS A 396 11.56 24.14 2.99
N LEU A 397 11.80 24.89 4.07
CA LEU A 397 12.77 25.98 4.08
C LEU A 397 14.20 25.55 3.73
N LYS A 398 14.55 24.28 3.87
CA LYS A 398 15.88 23.72 3.62
C LYS A 398 16.04 23.10 2.24
N THR A 399 14.95 22.93 1.50
CA THR A 399 14.99 22.29 0.17
C THR A 399 15.77 23.13 -0.84
N GLU A 400 16.40 22.46 -1.80
CA GLU A 400 17.22 23.11 -2.83
C GLU A 400 16.38 24.08 -3.68
N HIS A 401 15.18 23.69 -4.07
CA HIS A 401 14.30 24.53 -4.88
C HIS A 401 13.80 25.77 -4.13
N PHE A 402 13.49 25.64 -2.80
CA PHE A 402 13.15 26.82 -2.00
C PHE A 402 14.34 27.76 -1.83
N GLN A 403 15.53 27.22 -1.56
CA GLN A 403 16.74 28.05 -1.43
C GLN A 403 17.08 28.76 -2.73
N LYS A 404 16.93 28.09 -3.87
CA LYS A 404 17.07 28.70 -5.21
C LYS A 404 16.09 29.86 -5.40
N TYR A 405 14.80 29.64 -5.09
CA TYR A 405 13.79 30.68 -5.14
C TYR A 405 14.14 31.85 -4.23
N LYS A 406 14.39 31.59 -2.96
CA LYS A 406 14.68 32.62 -1.96
C LYS A 406 15.88 33.50 -2.34
N GLN A 407 16.98 32.87 -2.76
CA GLN A 407 18.20 33.62 -3.15
C GLN A 407 18.01 34.34 -4.48
N GLY A 408 17.35 33.73 -5.46
CA GLY A 408 17.11 34.29 -6.77
C GLY A 408 16.17 35.51 -6.74
N THR A 409 15.21 35.54 -5.82
CA THR A 409 14.16 36.58 -5.78
C THR A 409 14.39 37.67 -4.75
N LEU A 410 15.39 37.56 -3.87
CA LEU A 410 15.60 38.48 -2.74
C LEU A 410 15.69 39.96 -3.19
N HIS A 411 16.33 40.24 -4.31
CA HIS A 411 16.49 41.61 -4.86
C HIS A 411 15.26 42.10 -5.63
N MET A 412 14.32 41.21 -5.95
CA MET A 412 13.10 41.51 -6.70
C MET A 412 11.95 41.91 -5.78
N VAL A 413 12.02 41.50 -4.51
CA VAL A 413 10.95 41.70 -3.53
C VAL A 413 11.14 43.03 -2.83
N LYS A 414 10.11 43.90 -2.93
CA LYS A 414 10.06 45.20 -2.28
C LYS A 414 9.57 45.08 -0.83
N SER A 415 8.60 44.22 -0.58
CA SER A 415 8.10 43.91 0.76
C SER A 415 7.60 42.47 0.84
N LEU A 416 7.76 41.87 2.02
CA LEU A 416 7.28 40.54 2.35
C LEU A 416 6.68 40.55 3.76
N LYS A 417 5.43 40.06 3.88
CA LYS A 417 4.79 39.76 5.16
C LYS A 417 4.32 38.32 5.14
N LEU A 418 4.39 37.65 6.28
CA LEU A 418 4.01 36.23 6.43
C LEU A 418 3.04 36.08 7.62
N PRO A 419 1.83 36.67 7.58
CA PRO A 419 0.86 36.50 8.65
C PRO A 419 0.44 35.01 8.73
N THR A 420 0.55 34.45 9.93
CA THR A 420 0.02 33.12 10.24
C THR A 420 -1.49 33.25 10.43
N MET A 421 -2.23 32.37 9.82
CA MET A 421 -3.70 32.33 9.84
C MET A 421 -4.17 31.12 10.64
N GLN A 422 -5.32 31.25 11.30
CA GLN A 422 -5.98 30.14 11.93
C GLN A 422 -7.19 29.73 11.09
N PRO A 423 -7.28 28.47 10.63
CA PRO A 423 -8.47 27.99 9.94
C PRO A 423 -9.69 28.08 10.87
N LEU A 424 -10.79 28.65 10.39
CA LEU A 424 -12.04 28.71 11.15
C LEU A 424 -12.74 27.35 11.17
N ASP A 425 -12.65 26.60 10.06
CA ASP A 425 -13.20 25.26 9.91
C ASP A 425 -12.16 24.37 9.17
N PRO A 426 -11.25 23.71 9.91
CA PRO A 426 -10.26 22.82 9.31
C PRO A 426 -10.86 21.63 8.55
N GLU A 427 -12.05 21.17 8.92
CA GLU A 427 -12.72 20.05 8.26
C GLU A 427 -13.25 20.41 6.86
N ALA A 428 -13.58 21.69 6.62
CA ALA A 428 -13.97 22.17 5.30
C ALA A 428 -12.87 21.95 4.24
N MET A 429 -11.60 21.89 4.64
CA MET A 429 -10.48 21.69 3.73
C MET A 429 -10.56 20.35 3.00
N LYS A 430 -10.99 19.28 3.68
CA LYS A 430 -11.22 17.97 3.05
C LYS A 430 -12.25 18.05 1.93
N LEU A 431 -13.29 18.82 2.14
CA LEU A 431 -14.37 19.05 1.16
C LEU A 431 -13.87 19.86 -0.05
N ILE A 432 -12.99 20.85 0.18
CA ILE A 432 -12.42 21.67 -0.90
C ILE A 432 -11.57 20.79 -1.82
N PHE A 433 -10.64 20.02 -1.27
CA PHE A 433 -9.74 19.17 -2.06
C PHE A 433 -10.48 17.97 -2.71
N SER A 434 -11.59 17.49 -2.13
CA SER A 434 -12.39 16.44 -2.76
C SER A 434 -13.12 16.87 -4.04
N LYS A 435 -13.29 18.18 -4.26
CA LYS A 435 -13.95 18.73 -5.46
C LYS A 435 -13.01 18.90 -6.66
N GLN A 436 -11.72 18.71 -6.46
CA GLN A 436 -10.71 18.79 -7.52
C GLN A 436 -10.36 17.42 -8.14
N ARG A 437 -11.14 16.39 -7.80
CA ARG A 437 -10.98 15.01 -8.31
C ARG A 437 -11.93 14.74 -9.47
#